data_50bd9babf7a7499fd9f33a3453c514e9
#
_entry.id   50bd9babf7a7499fd9f33a3453c514e9
#
_cell.length_a   1.000
_cell.length_b   1.000
_cell.length_c   1.000
_cell.angle_alpha   90.00
_cell.angle_beta   90.00
_cell.angle_gamma   90.00
#
_symmetry.space_group_name_H-M   'P 1'
#
loop_
_entity.id
_entity.type
_entity.pdbx_description
1 polymer ?
#
loop_
_entity_poly.entity_id
_entity_poly.type
_entity_poly.pdbx_seq_one_letter_code
_entity_poly.pdbx_strand_id
1 'polypeptide(L)'
;MPKKIDAGQILLRSLMLSLSQKNDLEIHLKDITARLEVELPLIYEIEPEEISPACRELEGEIAGIARGLAGHLDLLLPCQAEVDLYSDKLGLSGRLDRLAPGNRPSLIRTGKAPQDGIWKRDRLMLAGYALLLGEKHRTHINQGLVEYPRQALVRAVQIHSVDRARVLRIRDRIRQIKDGRLPDRPDDASCQACEAREICETRHSLASRFF
;
A
#
# COMPACT_ATOMS: atom_id res chain seq x y z
N MET A 1 6.99 12.19 17.45
CA MET A 1 6.00 13.15 16.91
C MET A 1 5.08 12.42 15.94
N PRO A 2 3.75 12.56 16.02
CA PRO A 2 2.87 12.01 15.02
C PRO A 2 3.26 12.61 13.66
N LYS A 3 3.39 11.74 12.66
CA LYS A 3 3.74 12.15 11.30
C LYS A 3 2.60 13.05 10.80
N LYS A 4 2.89 14.31 10.48
CA LYS A 4 1.89 15.23 9.92
C LYS A 4 1.25 14.56 8.71
N ILE A 5 -0.06 14.55 8.67
CA ILE A 5 -0.82 13.98 7.55
C ILE A 5 -0.56 14.88 6.33
N ASP A 6 -0.12 14.28 5.24
CA ASP A 6 0.13 14.98 3.98
C ASP A 6 -1.17 15.02 3.17
N ALA A 7 -1.82 16.19 3.15
CA ALA A 7 -3.10 16.40 2.46
C ALA A 7 -3.03 15.99 0.97
N GLY A 8 -1.92 16.29 0.28
CA GLY A 8 -1.74 15.91 -1.12
C GLY A 8 -1.66 14.39 -1.34
N GLN A 9 -1.07 13.65 -0.38
CA GLN A 9 -1.04 12.18 -0.46
C GLN A 9 -2.42 11.57 -0.22
N ILE A 10 -3.18 12.11 0.74
CA ILE A 10 -4.55 11.65 1.01
C ILE A 10 -5.42 11.94 -0.21
N LEU A 11 -5.38 13.16 -0.73
CA LEU A 11 -6.15 13.57 -1.90
C LEU A 11 -5.87 12.67 -3.10
N LEU A 12 -4.60 12.47 -3.45
CA LEU A 12 -4.22 11.63 -4.59
C LEU A 12 -4.65 10.16 -4.42
N ARG A 13 -4.52 9.62 -3.19
CA ARG A 13 -4.98 8.26 -2.90
C ARG A 13 -6.50 8.17 -3.03
N SER A 14 -7.25 9.12 -2.47
CA SER A 14 -8.72 9.16 -2.53
C SER A 14 -9.22 9.35 -3.96
N LEU A 15 -8.54 10.19 -4.76
CA LEU A 15 -8.81 10.33 -6.19
C LEU A 15 -8.72 8.98 -6.90
N MET A 16 -7.63 8.25 -6.68
CA MET A 16 -7.45 6.94 -7.31
C MET A 16 -8.46 5.92 -6.85
N LEU A 17 -8.82 5.89 -5.56
CA LEU A 17 -9.84 4.99 -5.03
C LEU A 17 -11.23 5.26 -5.62
N SER A 18 -11.53 6.51 -5.95
CA SER A 18 -12.81 6.95 -6.54
C SER A 18 -12.87 6.73 -8.05
N LEU A 19 -11.77 6.34 -8.70
CA LEU A 19 -11.73 6.09 -10.13
C LEU A 19 -12.60 4.86 -10.49
N SER A 20 -13.69 5.10 -11.23
CA SER A 20 -14.70 4.09 -11.57
C SER A 20 -15.04 4.02 -13.06
N GLN A 21 -14.64 5.01 -13.85
CA GLN A 21 -14.99 5.14 -15.28
C GLN A 21 -13.75 5.14 -16.17
N LYS A 22 -13.93 4.69 -17.42
CA LYS A 22 -12.87 4.66 -18.42
C LYS A 22 -12.96 5.82 -19.42
N ASN A 23 -14.16 6.34 -19.65
CA ASN A 23 -14.41 7.40 -20.63
C ASN A 23 -14.18 8.77 -19.99
N ASP A 24 -13.73 9.72 -20.80
CA ASP A 24 -13.52 11.11 -20.38
C ASP A 24 -12.73 11.25 -19.08
N LEU A 25 -11.66 10.44 -18.98
CA LEU A 25 -10.90 10.25 -17.74
C LEU A 25 -10.43 11.57 -17.13
N GLU A 26 -9.99 12.52 -17.92
CA GLU A 26 -9.54 13.83 -17.43
C GLU A 26 -10.68 14.60 -16.75
N ILE A 27 -11.86 14.65 -17.40
CA ILE A 27 -13.05 15.32 -16.84
C ILE A 27 -13.46 14.60 -15.56
N HIS A 28 -13.54 13.27 -15.60
CA HIS A 28 -13.90 12.47 -14.43
C HIS A 28 -12.97 12.69 -13.22
N LEU A 29 -11.65 12.78 -13.45
CA LEU A 29 -10.69 13.07 -12.37
C LEU A 29 -10.84 14.49 -11.83
N LYS A 30 -11.15 15.49 -12.67
CA LYS A 30 -11.43 16.86 -12.21
C LYS A 30 -12.68 16.93 -11.33
N ASP A 31 -13.76 16.24 -11.75
CA ASP A 31 -15.01 16.18 -10.98
C ASP A 31 -14.80 15.50 -9.61
N ILE A 32 -14.03 14.40 -9.59
CA ILE A 32 -13.66 13.75 -8.32
C ILE A 32 -12.84 14.71 -7.45
N THR A 33 -11.86 15.42 -8.00
CA THR A 33 -11.00 16.33 -7.23
C THR A 33 -11.83 17.44 -6.58
N ALA A 34 -12.73 18.07 -7.33
CA ALA A 34 -13.62 19.11 -6.81
C ALA A 34 -14.52 18.58 -5.67
N ARG A 35 -15.02 17.37 -5.79
CA ARG A 35 -15.80 16.72 -4.71
C ARG A 35 -14.94 16.44 -3.48
N LEU A 36 -13.76 15.89 -3.66
CA LEU A 36 -12.83 15.54 -2.57
C LEU A 36 -12.33 16.77 -1.81
N GLU A 37 -12.22 17.94 -2.44
CA GLU A 37 -11.87 19.19 -1.78
C GLU A 37 -12.86 19.53 -0.64
N VAL A 38 -14.14 19.19 -0.81
CA VAL A 38 -15.18 19.39 0.20
C VAL A 38 -15.26 18.23 1.19
N GLU A 39 -15.12 16.98 0.72
CA GLU A 39 -15.34 15.79 1.54
C GLU A 39 -14.16 15.48 2.47
N LEU A 40 -12.90 15.62 2.01
CA LEU A 40 -11.73 15.19 2.78
C LEU A 40 -11.53 15.97 4.09
N PRO A 41 -11.76 17.30 4.17
CA PRO A 41 -11.71 18.01 5.44
C PRO A 41 -12.65 17.43 6.50
N LEU A 42 -13.81 16.95 6.10
CA LEU A 42 -14.80 16.37 7.02
C LEU A 42 -14.43 14.96 7.50
N ILE A 43 -13.66 14.22 6.69
CA ILE A 43 -13.31 12.82 6.99
C ILE A 43 -12.01 12.72 7.79
N TYR A 44 -11.02 13.57 7.48
CA TYR A 44 -9.64 13.45 7.99
C TYR A 44 -9.22 14.60 8.91
N GLU A 45 -10.13 15.50 9.29
CA GLU A 45 -9.82 16.67 10.12
C GLU A 45 -8.68 17.52 9.52
N ILE A 46 -8.70 17.69 8.18
CA ILE A 46 -7.74 18.49 7.43
C ILE A 46 -8.29 19.91 7.31
N GLU A 47 -7.46 20.92 7.61
CA GLU A 47 -7.88 22.30 7.45
C GLU A 47 -8.05 22.67 5.97
N PRO A 48 -9.08 23.48 5.60
CA PRO A 48 -9.29 23.92 4.21
C PRO A 48 -8.07 24.59 3.59
N GLU A 49 -7.27 25.29 4.40
CA GLU A 49 -6.01 25.94 3.99
C GLU A 49 -4.91 24.94 3.58
N GLU A 50 -5.01 23.69 3.98
CA GLU A 50 -4.08 22.62 3.59
C GLU A 50 -4.57 21.86 2.35
N ILE A 51 -5.91 21.66 2.20
CA ILE A 51 -6.47 20.87 1.09
C ILE A 51 -6.57 21.66 -0.21
N SER A 52 -6.99 22.91 -0.17
CA SER A 52 -7.19 23.73 -1.38
C SER A 52 -5.91 23.95 -2.20
N PRO A 53 -4.73 24.21 -1.59
CA PRO A 53 -3.48 24.22 -2.37
C PRO A 53 -3.15 22.88 -2.99
N ALA A 54 -3.39 21.77 -2.29
CA ALA A 54 -3.15 20.43 -2.81
C ALA A 54 -4.06 20.08 -4.00
N CYS A 55 -5.32 20.53 -3.96
CA CYS A 55 -6.26 20.38 -5.10
C CYS A 55 -5.77 21.15 -6.32
N ARG A 56 -5.34 22.40 -6.17
CA ARG A 56 -4.79 23.19 -7.28
C ARG A 56 -3.53 22.58 -7.89
N GLU A 57 -2.62 22.06 -7.04
CA GLU A 57 -1.44 21.33 -7.54
C GLU A 57 -1.85 20.10 -8.34
N LEU A 58 -2.77 19.29 -7.78
CA LEU A 58 -3.25 18.08 -8.44
C LEU A 58 -3.99 18.35 -9.75
N GLU A 59 -4.80 19.40 -9.81
CA GLU A 59 -5.48 19.81 -11.05
C GLU A 59 -4.50 20.05 -12.20
N GLY A 60 -3.35 20.64 -11.92
CA GLY A 60 -2.27 20.80 -12.89
C GLY A 60 -1.65 19.46 -13.38
N GLU A 61 -1.72 18.42 -12.55
CA GLU A 61 -1.19 17.07 -12.88
C GLU A 61 -2.22 16.18 -13.59
N ILE A 62 -3.54 16.45 -13.46
CA ILE A 62 -4.63 15.55 -13.90
C ILE A 62 -4.51 15.16 -15.38
N ALA A 63 -4.22 16.11 -16.27
CA ALA A 63 -4.10 15.81 -17.69
C ALA A 63 -2.96 14.81 -17.99
N GLY A 64 -1.85 14.90 -17.24
CA GLY A 64 -0.72 13.97 -17.30
C GLY A 64 -1.10 12.59 -16.76
N ILE A 65 -1.76 12.56 -15.60
CA ILE A 65 -2.24 11.34 -14.95
C ILE A 65 -3.25 10.62 -15.88
N ALA A 66 -4.22 11.33 -16.43
CA ALA A 66 -5.24 10.77 -17.31
C ALA A 66 -4.61 10.14 -18.56
N ARG A 67 -3.71 10.85 -19.22
CA ARG A 67 -3.03 10.32 -20.43
C ARG A 67 -2.21 9.07 -20.14
N GLY A 68 -1.47 9.05 -19.04
CA GLY A 68 -0.63 7.90 -18.70
C GLY A 68 -1.44 6.70 -18.21
N LEU A 69 -2.56 6.92 -17.51
CA LEU A 69 -3.43 5.84 -17.05
C LEU A 69 -4.31 5.26 -18.15
N ALA A 70 -4.58 6.00 -19.23
CA ALA A 70 -5.49 5.57 -20.31
C ALA A 70 -5.18 4.16 -20.85
N GLY A 71 -3.89 3.85 -21.04
CA GLY A 71 -3.45 2.52 -21.51
C GLY A 71 -3.53 1.40 -20.46
N HIS A 72 -3.84 1.73 -19.20
CA HIS A 72 -3.87 0.78 -18.09
C HIS A 72 -5.28 0.54 -17.54
N LEU A 73 -6.29 1.26 -17.99
CA LEU A 73 -7.64 1.20 -17.43
C LEU A 73 -8.26 -0.19 -17.49
N ASP A 74 -7.98 -0.99 -18.52
CA ASP A 74 -8.45 -2.38 -18.61
C ASP A 74 -7.83 -3.32 -17.60
N LEU A 75 -6.66 -2.96 -17.06
CA LEU A 75 -6.04 -3.68 -15.95
C LEU A 75 -6.67 -3.33 -14.62
N LEU A 76 -7.19 -2.10 -14.47
CA LEU A 76 -7.67 -1.54 -13.23
C LEU A 76 -9.18 -1.63 -13.04
N LEU A 77 -9.95 -1.53 -14.13
CA LEU A 77 -11.42 -1.40 -14.12
C LEU A 77 -12.13 -2.51 -14.89
N PRO A 78 -13.34 -2.95 -14.46
CA PRO A 78 -14.01 -2.53 -13.22
C PRO A 78 -13.31 -3.06 -11.96
N CYS A 79 -13.43 -2.36 -10.84
CA CYS A 79 -12.78 -2.76 -9.60
C CYS A 79 -13.69 -2.60 -8.38
N GLN A 80 -13.25 -3.18 -7.26
CA GLN A 80 -13.77 -2.87 -5.93
C GLN A 80 -12.69 -2.13 -5.15
N ALA A 81 -13.01 -0.93 -4.65
CA ALA A 81 -12.10 -0.16 -3.80
C ALA A 81 -12.26 -0.54 -2.32
N GLU A 82 -11.19 -0.38 -1.55
CA GLU A 82 -11.15 -0.55 -0.09
C GLU A 82 -11.75 -1.88 0.40
N VAL A 83 -11.25 -2.98 -0.13
CA VAL A 83 -11.76 -4.32 0.20
C VAL A 83 -11.15 -4.83 1.49
N ASP A 84 -11.97 -5.02 2.52
CA ASP A 84 -11.55 -5.66 3.76
C ASP A 84 -11.39 -7.17 3.55
N LEU A 85 -10.22 -7.67 3.91
CA LEU A 85 -9.85 -9.07 3.79
C LEU A 85 -9.38 -9.59 5.15
N TYR A 86 -9.87 -10.76 5.51
CA TYR A 86 -9.57 -11.41 6.77
C TYR A 86 -9.57 -12.92 6.62
N SER A 87 -8.68 -13.59 7.35
CA SER A 87 -8.61 -15.05 7.43
C SER A 87 -8.09 -15.49 8.80
N ASP A 88 -8.93 -16.15 9.57
CA ASP A 88 -8.56 -16.81 10.82
C ASP A 88 -7.52 -17.91 10.58
N LYS A 89 -7.75 -18.72 9.57
CA LYS A 89 -6.86 -19.83 9.20
C LYS A 89 -5.45 -19.35 8.92
N LEU A 90 -5.31 -18.26 8.18
CA LEU A 90 -4.00 -17.67 7.90
C LEU A 90 -3.52 -16.78 9.06
N GLY A 91 -4.43 -16.27 9.90
CA GLY A 91 -4.15 -15.26 10.91
C GLY A 91 -3.61 -13.99 10.28
N LEU A 92 -4.21 -13.57 9.18
CA LEU A 92 -3.90 -12.37 8.42
C LEU A 92 -5.16 -11.55 8.21
N SER A 93 -5.00 -10.24 8.22
CA SER A 93 -6.06 -9.29 7.85
C SER A 93 -5.45 -8.07 7.19
N GLY A 94 -6.27 -7.32 6.45
CA GLY A 94 -5.86 -6.06 5.87
C GLY A 94 -6.94 -5.48 4.97
N ARG A 95 -6.86 -4.16 4.73
CA ARG A 95 -7.70 -3.46 3.76
C ARG A 95 -6.88 -3.27 2.48
N LEU A 96 -7.34 -3.91 1.40
CA LEU A 96 -6.76 -3.80 0.07
C LEU A 96 -7.24 -2.51 -0.57
N ASP A 97 -6.33 -1.73 -1.17
CA ASP A 97 -6.69 -0.47 -1.84
C ASP A 97 -7.69 -0.73 -2.97
N ARG A 98 -7.41 -1.72 -3.83
CA ARG A 98 -8.27 -2.06 -4.96
C ARG A 98 -8.19 -3.54 -5.32
N LEU A 99 -9.33 -4.15 -5.55
CA LEU A 99 -9.44 -5.46 -6.20
C LEU A 99 -9.74 -5.26 -7.68
N ALA A 100 -8.74 -5.45 -8.51
CA ALA A 100 -8.80 -5.28 -9.96
C ALA A 100 -9.34 -6.54 -10.67
N PRO A 101 -9.70 -6.47 -11.98
CA PRO A 101 -10.21 -7.60 -12.73
C PRO A 101 -9.32 -8.84 -12.61
N GLY A 102 -9.92 -10.03 -12.60
CA GLY A 102 -9.21 -11.29 -12.43
C GLY A 102 -8.70 -11.53 -10.99
N ASN A 103 -9.37 -10.94 -9.99
CA ASN A 103 -9.03 -11.03 -8.57
C ASN A 103 -7.59 -10.56 -8.26
N ARG A 104 -7.07 -9.60 -9.03
CA ARG A 104 -5.73 -9.07 -8.83
C ARG A 104 -5.72 -8.01 -7.73
N PRO A 105 -4.96 -8.20 -6.65
CA PRO A 105 -4.75 -7.14 -5.67
C PRO A 105 -3.96 -5.99 -6.30
N SER A 106 -4.41 -4.77 -6.11
CA SER A 106 -3.73 -3.56 -6.54
C SER A 106 -3.46 -2.63 -5.36
N LEU A 107 -2.25 -2.08 -5.30
CA LEU A 107 -1.81 -1.13 -4.29
C LEU A 107 -1.63 0.24 -4.92
N ILE A 108 -2.17 1.28 -4.30
CA ILE A 108 -1.98 2.67 -4.70
C ILE A 108 -0.83 3.27 -3.89
N ARG A 109 0.19 3.81 -4.58
CA ARG A 109 1.37 4.43 -3.98
C ARG A 109 1.50 5.89 -4.42
N THR A 110 1.31 6.81 -3.49
CA THR A 110 1.42 8.26 -3.73
C THR A 110 2.85 8.77 -3.81
N GLY A 111 3.82 7.95 -3.38
CA GLY A 111 5.25 8.24 -3.48
C GLY A 111 5.86 7.85 -4.83
N LYS A 112 7.17 8.09 -4.95
CA LYS A 112 7.92 7.75 -6.17
C LYS A 112 8.03 6.25 -6.40
N ALA A 113 7.86 5.83 -7.65
CA ALA A 113 8.17 4.48 -8.09
C ALA A 113 9.70 4.22 -8.02
N PRO A 114 10.15 3.00 -7.76
CA PRO A 114 11.55 2.64 -8.00
C PRO A 114 11.83 2.70 -9.50
N GLN A 115 13.11 2.82 -9.89
CA GLN A 115 13.51 2.85 -11.28
C GLN A 115 13.00 1.59 -12.01
N ASP A 116 13.22 0.42 -11.41
CA ASP A 116 12.77 -0.86 -11.93
C ASP A 116 11.97 -1.65 -10.89
N GLY A 117 11.04 -2.49 -11.36
CA GLY A 117 10.23 -3.38 -10.51
C GLY A 117 9.35 -2.63 -9.51
N ILE A 118 9.23 -3.15 -8.31
CA ILE A 118 8.48 -2.56 -7.18
C ILE A 118 9.29 -2.64 -5.89
N TRP A 119 8.91 -1.84 -4.89
CA TRP A 119 9.56 -1.88 -3.59
C TRP A 119 9.35 -3.26 -2.91
N LYS A 120 10.36 -3.73 -2.18
CA LYS A 120 10.31 -5.03 -1.45
C LYS A 120 9.11 -5.13 -0.51
N ARG A 121 8.74 -4.02 0.15
CA ARG A 121 7.57 -3.98 1.03
C ARG A 121 6.27 -4.18 0.26
N ASP A 122 6.14 -3.59 -0.93
CA ASP A 122 4.92 -3.69 -1.74
C ASP A 122 4.77 -5.11 -2.30
N ARG A 123 5.87 -5.76 -2.67
CA ARG A 123 5.89 -7.18 -3.04
C ARG A 123 5.37 -8.07 -1.89
N LEU A 124 5.79 -7.78 -0.66
CA LEU A 124 5.32 -8.51 0.52
C LEU A 124 3.82 -8.27 0.78
N MET A 125 3.35 -7.03 0.67
CA MET A 125 1.94 -6.69 0.83
C MET A 125 1.08 -7.39 -0.23
N LEU A 126 1.48 -7.34 -1.50
CA LEU A 126 0.78 -8.06 -2.57
C LEU A 126 0.71 -9.56 -2.30
N ALA A 127 1.80 -10.17 -1.81
CA ALA A 127 1.81 -11.58 -1.46
C ALA A 127 0.86 -11.90 -0.28
N GLY A 128 0.75 -11.01 0.69
CA GLY A 128 -0.21 -11.12 1.80
C GLY A 128 -1.65 -11.07 1.30
N TYR A 129 -1.98 -10.09 0.45
CA TYR A 129 -3.31 -10.01 -0.16
C TYR A 129 -3.61 -11.18 -1.10
N ALA A 130 -2.62 -11.68 -1.83
CA ALA A 130 -2.78 -12.86 -2.68
C ALA A 130 -3.10 -14.12 -1.85
N LEU A 131 -2.54 -14.25 -0.63
CA LEU A 131 -2.90 -15.34 0.30
C LEU A 131 -4.35 -15.20 0.77
N LEU A 132 -4.78 -14.00 1.19
CA LEU A 132 -6.13 -13.72 1.67
C LEU A 132 -7.19 -13.92 0.57
N LEU A 133 -6.95 -13.37 -0.62
CA LEU A 133 -7.82 -13.54 -1.78
C LEU A 133 -7.86 -15.00 -2.25
N GLY A 134 -6.70 -15.68 -2.25
CA GLY A 134 -6.60 -17.08 -2.62
C GLY A 134 -7.43 -17.99 -1.72
N GLU A 135 -7.45 -17.74 -0.42
CA GLU A 135 -8.31 -18.47 0.52
C GLU A 135 -9.78 -18.12 0.32
N LYS A 136 -10.11 -16.83 0.24
CA LYS A 136 -11.49 -16.35 0.08
C LYS A 136 -12.17 -16.88 -1.19
N HIS A 137 -11.44 -16.87 -2.31
CA HIS A 137 -11.97 -17.28 -3.62
C HIS A 137 -11.61 -18.72 -4.02
N ARG A 138 -10.87 -19.43 -3.17
CA ARG A 138 -10.37 -20.81 -3.44
C ARG A 138 -9.63 -20.91 -4.77
N THR A 139 -8.82 -19.92 -5.09
CA THR A 139 -8.09 -19.81 -6.34
C THR A 139 -6.65 -19.32 -6.10
N HIS A 140 -5.77 -19.56 -7.05
CA HIS A 140 -4.38 -19.18 -6.93
C HIS A 140 -4.15 -17.78 -7.55
N ILE A 141 -3.82 -16.79 -6.74
CA ILE A 141 -3.59 -15.41 -7.19
C ILE A 141 -2.10 -15.24 -7.50
N ASN A 142 -1.73 -15.18 -8.77
CA ASN A 142 -0.34 -15.13 -9.22
C ASN A 142 0.15 -13.74 -9.56
N GLN A 143 -0.75 -12.79 -9.75
CA GLN A 143 -0.43 -11.45 -10.23
C GLN A 143 -1.05 -10.40 -9.33
N GLY A 144 -0.32 -9.32 -9.11
CA GLY A 144 -0.80 -8.11 -8.45
C GLY A 144 -0.38 -6.87 -9.22
N LEU A 145 -0.91 -5.73 -8.84
CA LEU A 145 -0.64 -4.44 -9.46
C LEU A 145 -0.12 -3.46 -8.42
N VAL A 146 0.74 -2.54 -8.84
CA VAL A 146 1.12 -1.35 -8.06
C VAL A 146 0.94 -0.13 -8.94
N GLU A 147 0.12 0.78 -8.47
CA GLU A 147 -0.24 2.03 -9.13
C GLU A 147 0.58 3.17 -8.54
N TYR A 148 1.27 3.93 -9.40
CA TYR A 148 2.03 5.14 -9.05
C TYR A 148 1.43 6.33 -9.81
N PRO A 149 0.32 6.92 -9.32
CA PRO A 149 -0.47 7.88 -10.09
C PRO A 149 0.32 9.13 -10.48
N ARG A 150 1.18 9.68 -9.63
CA ARG A 150 2.01 10.86 -9.99
C ARG A 150 2.95 10.62 -11.17
N GLN A 151 3.38 9.38 -11.41
CA GLN A 151 4.16 9.00 -12.58
C GLN A 151 3.28 8.40 -13.70
N ALA A 152 1.96 8.38 -13.49
CA ALA A 152 1.00 7.74 -14.40
C ALA A 152 1.42 6.32 -14.80
N LEU A 153 1.93 5.55 -13.84
CA LEU A 153 2.54 4.25 -14.05
C LEU A 153 1.79 3.17 -13.27
N VAL A 154 1.49 2.06 -13.97
CA VAL A 154 0.94 0.84 -13.36
C VAL A 154 1.89 -0.32 -13.66
N ARG A 155 2.33 -1.01 -12.62
CA ARG A 155 3.21 -2.17 -12.76
C ARG A 155 2.50 -3.45 -12.38
N ALA A 156 2.39 -4.36 -13.35
CA ALA A 156 1.96 -5.73 -13.10
C ALA A 156 3.14 -6.55 -12.53
N VAL A 157 2.88 -7.29 -11.47
CA VAL A 157 3.90 -8.00 -10.71
C VAL A 157 3.51 -9.45 -10.55
N GLN A 158 4.40 -10.35 -10.92
CA GLN A 158 4.24 -11.78 -10.63
C GLN A 158 4.52 -12.04 -9.15
N ILE A 159 3.60 -12.74 -8.48
CA ILE A 159 3.68 -13.12 -7.07
C ILE A 159 4.12 -14.59 -6.99
N HIS A 160 5.34 -14.81 -6.49
CA HIS A 160 5.93 -16.14 -6.42
C HIS A 160 5.60 -16.88 -5.10
N SER A 161 5.79 -18.18 -5.07
CA SER A 161 5.62 -18.98 -3.85
C SER A 161 6.56 -18.54 -2.72
N VAL A 162 7.77 -18.11 -3.07
CA VAL A 162 8.75 -17.57 -2.11
C VAL A 162 8.26 -16.29 -1.41
N ASP A 163 7.53 -15.42 -2.12
CA ASP A 163 6.95 -14.21 -1.55
C ASP A 163 5.89 -14.56 -0.49
N ARG A 164 5.00 -15.52 -0.81
CA ARG A 164 3.98 -16.03 0.12
C ARG A 164 4.60 -16.69 1.34
N ALA A 165 5.60 -17.56 1.13
CA ALA A 165 6.32 -18.20 2.22
C ALA A 165 7.00 -17.19 3.15
N ARG A 166 7.49 -16.07 2.60
CA ARG A 166 8.07 -14.96 3.38
C ARG A 166 7.04 -14.26 4.25
N VAL A 167 5.83 -14.01 3.73
CA VAL A 167 4.72 -13.45 4.52
C VAL A 167 4.39 -14.35 5.70
N LEU A 168 4.21 -15.65 5.46
CA LEU A 168 3.88 -16.61 6.51
C LEU A 168 4.98 -16.72 7.58
N ARG A 169 6.25 -16.72 7.19
CA ARG A 169 7.38 -16.69 8.13
C ARG A 169 7.39 -15.42 9.00
N ILE A 170 7.10 -14.25 8.41
CA ILE A 170 7.01 -12.99 9.17
C ILE A 170 5.85 -13.06 10.16
N ARG A 171 4.68 -13.53 9.73
CA ARG A 171 3.52 -13.75 10.60
C ARG A 171 3.87 -14.66 11.79
N ASP A 172 4.51 -15.79 11.52
CA ASP A 172 4.86 -16.76 12.57
C ASP A 172 5.89 -16.18 13.55
N ARG A 173 6.82 -15.37 13.05
CA ARG A 173 7.78 -14.66 13.90
C ARG A 173 7.09 -13.63 14.80
N ILE A 174 6.10 -12.89 14.27
CA ILE A 174 5.30 -11.95 15.06
C ILE A 174 4.51 -12.68 16.15
N ARG A 175 3.93 -13.85 15.85
CA ARG A 175 3.25 -14.69 16.85
C ARG A 175 4.20 -15.12 17.95
N GLN A 176 5.38 -15.63 17.60
CA GLN A 176 6.39 -16.01 18.58
C GLN A 176 6.79 -14.85 19.51
N ILE A 177 6.90 -13.63 18.97
CA ILE A 177 7.20 -12.44 19.77
C ILE A 177 6.04 -12.13 20.73
N LYS A 178 4.80 -12.21 20.26
CA LYS A 178 3.60 -12.02 21.09
C LYS A 178 3.49 -13.07 22.21
N ASP A 179 3.97 -14.29 21.94
CA ASP A 179 4.02 -15.38 22.92
C ASP A 179 5.25 -15.29 23.86
N GLY A 180 5.95 -14.13 23.87
CA GLY A 180 7.07 -13.83 24.77
C GLY A 180 8.45 -14.29 24.28
N ARG A 181 8.57 -14.83 23.06
CA ARG A 181 9.87 -15.16 22.49
C ARG A 181 10.51 -13.91 21.88
N LEU A 182 11.46 -13.32 22.60
CA LEU A 182 12.20 -12.16 22.08
C LEU A 182 13.08 -12.56 20.87
N PRO A 183 13.05 -11.77 19.79
CA PRO A 183 13.93 -12.00 18.65
C PRO A 183 15.39 -11.71 19.00
N ASP A 184 16.31 -12.37 18.28
CA ASP A 184 17.70 -11.99 18.31
C ASP A 184 17.86 -10.57 17.75
N ARG A 185 18.77 -9.82 18.35
CA ARG A 185 19.09 -8.47 17.90
C ARG A 185 19.86 -8.55 16.58
N PRO A 186 19.42 -7.85 15.51
CA PRO A 186 20.19 -7.80 14.26
C PRO A 186 21.54 -7.11 14.46
N ASP A 187 22.57 -7.56 13.76
CA ASP A 187 23.91 -6.98 13.87
C ASP A 187 23.96 -5.53 13.35
N ASP A 188 23.09 -5.19 12.40
CA ASP A 188 22.91 -3.86 11.79
C ASP A 188 21.86 -2.99 12.51
N ALA A 189 21.42 -3.38 13.69
CA ALA A 189 20.42 -2.64 14.44
C ALA A 189 20.91 -1.25 14.87
N SER A 190 20.18 -0.21 14.49
CA SER A 190 20.48 1.21 14.84
C SER A 190 20.18 1.51 16.33
N CYS A 191 20.78 0.76 17.23
CA CYS A 191 20.49 0.84 18.66
C CYS A 191 20.91 2.17 19.30
N GLN A 192 21.85 2.88 18.71
CA GLN A 192 22.32 4.19 19.21
C GLN A 192 21.23 5.27 19.07
N ALA A 193 20.41 5.17 18.02
CA ALA A 193 19.32 6.11 17.76
C ALA A 193 17.92 5.56 18.13
N CYS A 194 17.86 4.44 18.86
CA CYS A 194 16.61 3.79 19.23
C CYS A 194 16.04 4.36 20.52
N GLU A 195 14.86 4.91 20.48
CA GLU A 195 14.14 5.45 21.66
C GLU A 195 13.87 4.38 22.73
N ALA A 196 13.73 3.10 22.33
CA ALA A 196 13.50 1.99 23.23
C ALA A 196 14.79 1.32 23.74
N ARG A 197 15.96 1.92 23.55
CA ARG A 197 17.25 1.32 23.89
C ARG A 197 17.36 0.87 25.36
N GLU A 198 16.86 1.69 26.27
CA GLU A 198 16.98 1.45 27.73
C GLU A 198 16.07 0.31 28.21
N ILE A 199 14.93 0.11 27.54
CA ILE A 199 13.95 -0.91 27.89
C ILE A 199 13.99 -2.13 26.95
N CYS A 200 14.97 -2.15 26.04
CA CYS A 200 15.09 -3.20 25.03
C CYS A 200 15.66 -4.48 25.64
N GLU A 201 14.84 -5.51 25.72
CA GLU A 201 15.20 -6.84 26.23
C GLU A 201 15.68 -7.82 25.14
N THR A 202 15.87 -7.37 23.90
CA THR A 202 16.35 -8.25 22.81
C THR A 202 17.73 -8.79 23.14
N ARG A 203 17.88 -10.11 23.09
CA ARG A 203 19.14 -10.80 23.38
C ARG A 203 20.08 -10.73 22.19
N HIS A 204 21.37 -10.55 22.46
CA HIS A 204 22.41 -10.89 21.49
C HIS A 204 22.44 -12.40 21.32
N SER A 205 22.57 -12.89 20.08
CA SER A 205 22.90 -14.29 19.89
C SER A 205 24.26 -14.58 20.56
N LEU A 206 24.42 -15.77 21.12
CA LEU A 206 25.70 -16.18 21.72
C LEU A 206 26.87 -16.05 20.71
N ALA A 207 26.59 -16.27 19.42
CA ALA A 207 27.56 -16.12 18.34
C ALA A 207 28.08 -14.67 18.20
N SER A 208 27.27 -13.63 18.41
CA SER A 208 27.69 -12.22 18.31
C SER A 208 28.57 -11.75 19.49
N ARG A 209 28.82 -12.60 20.50
CA ARG A 209 29.71 -12.32 21.63
C ARG A 209 31.15 -12.80 21.39
N PHE A 210 31.38 -13.56 20.33
CA PHE A 210 32.67 -14.17 20.04
C PHE A 210 33.35 -13.70 18.75
N PHE A 211 32.76 -12.72 18.05
CA PHE A 211 33.37 -12.09 16.88
C PHE A 211 33.36 -10.55 16.99
#